data_8d1a735e3df5debc5ff1f77ac0d5703b
#
_entry.id   8d1a735e3df5debc5ff1f77ac0d5703b
#
_cell.length_a   1.000
_cell.length_b   1.000
_cell.length_c   1.000
_cell.angle_alpha   90.00
_cell.angle_beta   90.00
_cell.angle_gamma   90.00
#
_symmetry.space_group_name_H-M   'P 1'
#
loop_
_entity.id
_entity.type
_entity.pdbx_description
1 polymer ?
#
loop_
_entity_poly.entity_id
_entity_poly.type
_entity_poly.pdbx_seq_one_letter_code
_entity_poly.pdbx_strand_id
1 'polypeptide(L)'
;MRRVLAVVGKILIGAGVLLLLFTAYQIWGTSLQEAHTQSQLRSSLQHETNNQEIQRALAEAAALDKLPSGPPVAAPRTGDPAEGEPIGDIRIPVIGINQVVVEGTNTPDLRKGPGHYIGTPMPGQTGNAAIAGHRTTYGHPFYNLDAVKKGDPIVVTTLQGIFVYDAMSTQVVSPDDNKVIDNVPADWLTLTTCNPRFSASTRLIVHAQLAHSQLFPNSGLPPERARRAQSNDLAGDSSIGLGGALFWGFLVVAVGVATLLVAHLYRRQRWLAYVVGAGGILVLLWFFFGAVSPLLPASF
;
A
#
# COMPACT_ATOMS: atom_id res chain seq x y z
N MET A 1 19.58 -44.04 14.19
CA MET A 1 18.30 -43.40 14.49
C MET A 1 18.43 -42.07 15.27
N ARG A 2 19.01 -42.03 16.49
CA ARG A 2 19.11 -40.81 17.33
C ARG A 2 19.77 -39.58 16.64
N ARG A 3 20.87 -39.80 15.86
CA ARG A 3 21.54 -38.68 15.14
C ARG A 3 20.69 -38.11 14.02
N VAL A 4 19.97 -38.94 13.27
CA VAL A 4 19.05 -38.50 12.20
C VAL A 4 17.89 -37.68 12.80
N LEU A 5 17.30 -38.20 13.88
CA LEU A 5 16.21 -37.47 14.60
C LEU A 5 16.67 -36.10 15.11
N ALA A 6 17.91 -36.01 15.65
CA ALA A 6 18.47 -34.75 16.11
C ALA A 6 18.74 -33.76 14.97
N VAL A 7 19.17 -34.22 13.79
CA VAL A 7 19.36 -33.36 12.61
C VAL A 7 18.02 -32.85 12.09
N VAL A 8 17.05 -33.75 11.92
CA VAL A 8 15.68 -33.39 11.50
C VAL A 8 15.07 -32.37 12.47
N GLY A 9 15.17 -32.59 13.80
CA GLY A 9 14.68 -31.65 14.80
C GLY A 9 15.31 -30.26 14.69
N LYS A 10 16.64 -30.16 14.46
CA LYS A 10 17.31 -28.87 14.26
C LYS A 10 16.85 -28.16 12.98
N ILE A 11 16.64 -28.91 11.89
CA ILE A 11 16.11 -28.35 10.63
C ILE A 11 14.70 -27.80 10.85
N LEU A 12 13.82 -28.54 11.51
CA LEU A 12 12.45 -28.09 11.80
C LEU A 12 12.43 -26.86 12.70
N ILE A 13 13.26 -26.80 13.73
CA ILE A 13 13.40 -25.62 14.59
C ILE A 13 13.89 -24.42 13.78
N GLY A 14 14.92 -24.60 12.94
CA GLY A 14 15.43 -23.54 12.07
C GLY A 14 14.38 -23.02 11.09
N ALA A 15 13.61 -23.91 10.47
CA ALA A 15 12.51 -23.55 9.58
C ALA A 15 11.39 -22.78 10.33
N GLY A 16 11.04 -23.24 11.54
CA GLY A 16 10.05 -22.56 12.39
C GLY A 16 10.49 -21.14 12.77
N VAL A 17 11.75 -20.97 13.17
CA VAL A 17 12.32 -19.64 13.48
C VAL A 17 12.31 -18.75 12.24
N LEU A 18 12.69 -19.27 11.06
CA LEU A 18 12.67 -18.50 9.82
C LEU A 18 11.26 -18.03 9.47
N LEU A 19 10.25 -18.89 9.60
CA LEU A 19 8.85 -18.55 9.39
C LEU A 19 8.37 -17.44 10.36
N LEU A 20 8.74 -17.54 11.63
CA LEU A 20 8.40 -16.52 12.62
C LEU A 20 9.06 -15.17 12.30
N LEU A 21 10.34 -15.18 11.91
CA LEU A 21 11.04 -13.96 11.49
C LEU A 21 10.41 -13.36 10.21
N PHE A 22 10.02 -14.21 9.27
CA PHE A 22 9.33 -13.76 8.07
C PHE A 22 7.96 -13.15 8.38
N THR A 23 7.18 -13.78 9.24
CA THR A 23 5.88 -13.23 9.70
C THR A 23 6.07 -11.88 10.40
N ALA A 24 7.07 -11.77 11.28
CA ALA A 24 7.43 -10.51 11.93
C ALA A 24 7.82 -9.44 10.89
N TYR A 25 8.61 -9.80 9.88
CA TYR A 25 8.94 -8.90 8.78
C TYR A 25 7.70 -8.43 8.02
N GLN A 26 6.76 -9.33 7.69
CA GLN A 26 5.54 -8.99 6.96
C GLN A 26 4.65 -8.00 7.73
N ILE A 27 4.61 -8.10 9.07
CA ILE A 27 3.76 -7.21 9.90
C ILE A 27 4.43 -5.86 10.14
N TRP A 28 5.71 -5.85 10.49
CA TRP A 28 6.40 -4.62 10.92
C TRP A 28 7.38 -4.07 9.88
N GLY A 29 8.10 -4.95 9.18
CA GLY A 29 9.11 -4.53 8.20
C GLY A 29 8.51 -3.83 7.00
N THR A 30 7.41 -4.35 6.46
CA THR A 30 6.69 -3.75 5.33
C THR A 30 6.07 -2.39 5.70
N SER A 31 5.59 -2.23 6.94
CA SER A 31 5.04 -0.96 7.43
C SER A 31 6.11 0.12 7.59
N LEU A 32 7.34 -0.24 8.01
CA LEU A 32 8.45 0.72 8.06
C LEU A 32 8.87 1.21 6.68
N GLN A 33 8.90 0.31 5.70
CA GLN A 33 9.22 0.65 4.32
C GLN A 33 8.16 1.58 3.73
N GLU A 34 6.88 1.27 3.93
CA GLU A 34 5.76 2.09 3.48
C GLU A 34 5.81 3.48 4.12
N ALA A 35 5.98 3.59 5.46
CA ALA A 35 6.03 4.87 6.15
C ALA A 35 7.16 5.79 5.62
N HIS A 36 8.32 5.23 5.28
CA HIS A 36 9.40 5.99 4.64
C HIS A 36 8.98 6.51 3.27
N THR A 37 8.37 5.66 2.44
CA THR A 37 7.89 6.03 1.11
C THR A 37 6.77 7.07 1.19
N GLN A 38 5.83 6.93 2.12
CA GLN A 38 4.77 7.92 2.36
C GLN A 38 5.32 9.31 2.71
N SER A 39 6.42 9.37 3.49
CA SER A 39 7.06 10.66 3.78
C SER A 39 7.68 11.31 2.53
N GLN A 40 8.27 10.51 1.64
CA GLN A 40 8.82 10.99 0.37
C GLN A 40 7.71 11.45 -0.59
N LEU A 41 6.64 10.68 -0.75
CA LEU A 41 5.49 11.04 -1.57
C LEU A 41 4.83 12.33 -1.09
N ARG A 42 4.70 12.50 0.23
CA ARG A 42 4.14 13.72 0.82
C ARG A 42 5.02 14.94 0.54
N SER A 43 6.34 14.79 0.59
CA SER A 43 7.25 15.89 0.21
C SER A 43 7.16 16.23 -1.28
N SER A 44 7.01 15.23 -2.16
CA SER A 44 6.81 15.46 -3.61
C SER A 44 5.53 16.23 -3.89
N LEU A 45 4.39 15.84 -3.30
CA LEU A 45 3.12 16.57 -3.42
C LEU A 45 3.24 18.02 -2.93
N GLN A 46 3.96 18.26 -1.84
CA GLN A 46 4.18 19.61 -1.32
C GLN A 46 5.02 20.47 -2.27
N HIS A 47 5.98 19.90 -2.96
CA HIS A 47 6.78 20.60 -3.97
C HIS A 47 5.98 20.96 -5.22
N GLU A 48 5.09 20.08 -5.67
CA GLU A 48 4.20 20.33 -6.82
C GLU A 48 3.16 21.41 -6.50
N THR A 49 2.78 21.54 -5.23
CA THR A 49 1.80 22.49 -4.75
C THR A 49 2.46 23.81 -4.31
N ASN A 50 3.25 24.45 -5.15
CA ASN A 50 3.96 25.72 -4.82
C ASN A 50 3.01 26.95 -4.71
N ASN A 51 1.69 26.75 -4.71
CA ASN A 51 0.70 27.79 -4.52
C ASN A 51 0.35 27.90 -3.02
N GLN A 52 0.62 29.07 -2.41
CA GLN A 52 0.35 29.34 -0.99
C GLN A 52 -1.13 29.18 -0.61
N GLU A 53 -2.06 29.44 -1.54
CA GLU A 53 -3.50 29.27 -1.30
C GLU A 53 -3.86 27.79 -1.16
N ILE A 54 -3.32 26.94 -2.02
CA ILE A 54 -3.51 25.48 -1.94
C ILE A 54 -2.89 24.95 -0.66
N GLN A 55 -1.68 25.40 -0.28
CA GLN A 55 -1.04 25.00 0.98
C GLN A 55 -1.87 25.41 2.21
N ARG A 56 -2.50 26.58 2.21
CA ARG A 56 -3.41 27.00 3.29
C ARG A 56 -4.66 26.15 3.32
N ALA A 57 -5.28 25.89 2.17
CA ALA A 57 -6.47 25.04 2.08
C ALA A 57 -6.17 23.59 2.54
N LEU A 58 -5.00 23.05 2.18
CA LEU A 58 -4.53 21.75 2.67
C LEU A 58 -4.33 21.74 4.19
N ALA A 59 -3.74 22.81 4.75
CA ALA A 59 -3.52 22.93 6.18
C ALA A 59 -4.85 23.08 6.94
N GLU A 60 -5.82 23.82 6.39
CA GLU A 60 -7.17 23.98 6.95
C GLU A 60 -7.97 22.67 6.89
N ALA A 61 -7.90 21.95 5.76
CA ALA A 61 -8.51 20.62 5.64
C ALA A 61 -7.84 19.58 6.54
N ALA A 62 -6.54 19.76 6.81
CA ALA A 62 -5.82 18.90 7.74
C ALA A 62 -6.37 18.96 9.16
N ALA A 63 -6.89 20.10 9.58
CA ALA A 63 -7.47 20.30 10.91
C ALA A 63 -8.83 19.61 11.12
N LEU A 64 -9.45 19.00 10.08
CA LEU A 64 -10.80 18.40 10.10
C LEU A 64 -11.95 19.33 10.56
N ASP A 65 -11.63 20.41 11.25
CA ASP A 65 -12.62 21.34 11.83
C ASP A 65 -13.28 22.24 10.79
N LYS A 66 -12.73 22.27 9.56
CA LYS A 66 -13.19 23.12 8.47
C LYS A 66 -13.29 22.36 7.14
N LEU A 67 -13.95 21.20 7.16
CA LEU A 67 -14.27 20.52 5.92
C LEU A 67 -15.17 21.40 5.04
N PRO A 68 -15.05 21.32 3.70
CA PRO A 68 -15.97 21.97 2.79
C PRO A 68 -17.42 21.65 3.16
N SER A 69 -18.27 22.66 3.19
CA SER A 69 -19.71 22.52 3.49
C SER A 69 -20.59 23.00 2.32
N GLY A 70 -19.93 23.38 1.21
CA GLY A 70 -20.62 23.79 -0.02
C GLY A 70 -21.27 22.60 -0.75
N PRO A 71 -22.13 22.86 -1.75
CA PRO A 71 -22.70 21.81 -2.57
C PRO A 71 -21.58 21.03 -3.30
N PRO A 72 -21.80 19.75 -3.61
CA PRO A 72 -20.82 18.98 -4.37
C PRO A 72 -20.68 19.55 -5.78
N VAL A 73 -19.45 19.84 -6.17
CA VAL A 73 -19.08 20.28 -7.53
C VAL A 73 -17.97 19.38 -7.99
N ALA A 74 -18.20 18.62 -9.06
CA ALA A 74 -17.18 17.77 -9.63
C ALA A 74 -16.07 18.61 -10.28
N ALA A 75 -14.82 18.14 -10.12
CA ALA A 75 -13.67 18.72 -10.80
C ALA A 75 -13.70 18.42 -12.30
N PRO A 76 -13.15 19.31 -13.14
CA PRO A 76 -13.00 19.02 -14.56
C PRO A 76 -12.02 17.86 -14.79
N ARG A 77 -12.22 17.10 -15.84
CA ARG A 77 -11.28 16.04 -16.22
C ARG A 77 -9.93 16.63 -16.61
N THR A 78 -8.88 16.00 -16.12
CA THR A 78 -7.49 16.36 -16.40
C THR A 78 -6.72 15.15 -16.92
N GLY A 79 -5.48 15.36 -17.34
CA GLY A 79 -4.56 14.25 -17.63
C GLY A 79 -4.26 13.44 -16.38
N ASP A 80 -4.06 12.14 -16.56
CA ASP A 80 -3.69 11.26 -15.46
C ASP A 80 -2.20 11.42 -15.13
N PRO A 81 -1.82 11.38 -13.85
CA PRO A 81 -0.43 11.24 -13.43
C PRO A 81 0.21 9.98 -13.99
N ALA A 82 1.53 9.90 -13.98
CA ALA A 82 2.22 8.67 -14.33
C ALA A 82 2.04 7.62 -13.22
N GLU A 83 2.07 6.35 -13.63
CA GLU A 83 1.98 5.23 -12.71
C GLU A 83 3.05 5.33 -11.60
N GLY A 84 2.63 5.15 -10.36
CA GLY A 84 3.47 5.26 -9.16
C GLY A 84 3.70 6.69 -8.64
N GLU A 85 3.20 7.73 -9.32
CA GLU A 85 3.25 9.11 -8.85
C GLU A 85 2.14 9.41 -7.83
N PRO A 86 2.36 10.34 -6.89
CA PRO A 86 1.34 10.74 -5.93
C PRO A 86 0.23 11.53 -6.62
N ILE A 87 -1.02 11.22 -6.29
CA ILE A 87 -2.20 11.91 -6.84
C ILE A 87 -2.92 12.80 -5.83
N GLY A 88 -2.66 12.61 -4.54
CA GLY A 88 -3.31 13.33 -3.45
C GLY A 88 -3.26 12.56 -2.14
N ASP A 89 -3.99 13.05 -1.15
CA ASP A 89 -4.14 12.43 0.17
C ASP A 89 -5.55 11.86 0.34
N ILE A 90 -5.66 10.69 0.98
CA ILE A 90 -6.94 10.15 1.48
C ILE A 90 -6.95 10.15 2.99
N ARG A 91 -8.06 10.59 3.58
CA ARG A 91 -8.27 10.60 5.01
C ARG A 91 -9.62 9.99 5.36
N ILE A 92 -9.61 9.04 6.29
CA ILE A 92 -10.82 8.36 6.80
C ILE A 92 -10.73 8.39 8.32
N PRO A 93 -11.33 9.42 8.97
CA PRO A 93 -11.15 9.67 10.40
C PRO A 93 -11.55 8.49 11.29
N VAL A 94 -12.67 7.84 11.00
CA VAL A 94 -13.22 6.73 11.79
C VAL A 94 -12.27 5.53 11.91
N ILE A 95 -11.34 5.37 10.96
CA ILE A 95 -10.33 4.30 10.98
C ILE A 95 -8.90 4.83 11.09
N GLY A 96 -8.73 6.15 11.31
CA GLY A 96 -7.43 6.79 11.55
C GLY A 96 -6.51 6.87 10.33
N ILE A 97 -7.02 6.77 9.10
CA ILE A 97 -6.23 6.83 7.88
C ILE A 97 -5.95 8.27 7.47
N ASN A 98 -4.68 8.52 7.12
CA ASN A 98 -4.19 9.76 6.51
C ASN A 98 -2.94 9.41 5.68
N GLN A 99 -3.14 9.03 4.42
CA GLN A 99 -2.07 8.56 3.53
C GLN A 99 -2.13 9.20 2.16
N VAL A 100 -0.97 9.31 1.52
CA VAL A 100 -0.84 9.70 0.12
C VAL A 100 -1.29 8.54 -0.77
N VAL A 101 -2.15 8.83 -1.73
CA VAL A 101 -2.59 7.91 -2.77
C VAL A 101 -1.68 8.05 -3.98
N VAL A 102 -1.27 6.93 -4.57
CA VAL A 102 -0.48 6.90 -5.80
C VAL A 102 -1.34 6.48 -6.99
N GLU A 103 -0.93 6.83 -8.21
CA GLU A 103 -1.53 6.29 -9.43
C GLU A 103 -1.06 4.86 -9.65
N GLY A 104 -1.98 3.92 -9.89
CA GLY A 104 -1.70 2.51 -10.12
C GLY A 104 -2.00 1.61 -8.93
N THR A 105 -2.37 0.37 -9.26
CA THR A 105 -2.75 -0.68 -8.27
C THR A 105 -1.92 -1.95 -8.44
N ASN A 106 -0.82 -1.88 -9.21
CA ASN A 106 0.11 -3.00 -9.27
C ASN A 106 0.85 -3.18 -7.93
N THR A 107 1.50 -4.32 -7.76
CA THR A 107 2.21 -4.65 -6.52
C THR A 107 3.27 -3.60 -6.11
N PRO A 108 4.14 -3.06 -7.00
CA PRO A 108 5.04 -1.98 -6.66
C PRO A 108 4.37 -0.71 -6.13
N ASP A 109 3.21 -0.33 -6.67
CA ASP A 109 2.52 0.89 -6.29
C ASP A 109 1.78 0.74 -4.96
N LEU A 110 1.05 -0.36 -4.77
CA LEU A 110 0.36 -0.65 -3.51
C LEU A 110 1.29 -0.82 -2.30
N ARG A 111 2.59 -1.07 -2.51
CA ARG A 111 3.60 -1.04 -1.45
C ARG A 111 3.95 0.36 -0.97
N LYS A 112 3.67 1.37 -1.79
CA LYS A 112 3.90 2.78 -1.45
C LYS A 112 2.76 3.35 -0.61
N GLY A 113 1.54 2.78 -0.72
CA GLY A 113 0.32 3.22 -0.05
C GLY A 113 -0.94 2.83 -0.81
N PRO A 114 -2.09 3.45 -0.54
CA PRO A 114 -3.29 3.27 -1.36
C PRO A 114 -3.02 3.66 -2.81
N GLY A 115 -3.55 2.89 -3.76
CA GLY A 115 -3.37 3.09 -5.19
C GLY A 115 -4.70 3.36 -5.91
N HIS A 116 -4.69 4.33 -6.82
CA HIS A 116 -5.83 4.64 -7.67
C HIS A 116 -5.86 3.70 -8.88
N TYR A 117 -7.02 3.17 -9.21
CA TYR A 117 -7.19 2.31 -10.39
C TYR A 117 -7.09 3.13 -11.67
N ILE A 118 -6.01 2.90 -12.42
CA ILE A 118 -5.78 3.52 -13.76
C ILE A 118 -7.01 3.26 -14.64
N GLY A 119 -7.52 4.33 -15.25
CA GLY A 119 -8.72 4.22 -16.12
C GLY A 119 -10.04 4.52 -15.41
N THR A 120 -10.09 4.56 -14.08
CA THR A 120 -11.22 5.17 -13.37
C THR A 120 -11.06 6.70 -13.32
N PRO A 121 -12.13 7.49 -13.12
CA PRO A 121 -11.99 8.94 -12.90
C PRO A 121 -11.10 9.24 -11.70
N MET A 122 -10.35 10.35 -11.76
CA MET A 122 -9.64 10.84 -10.59
C MET A 122 -10.64 11.23 -9.48
N PRO A 123 -10.27 11.07 -8.19
CA PRO A 123 -11.12 11.52 -7.10
C PRO A 123 -11.51 12.99 -7.25
N GLY A 124 -12.80 13.27 -7.11
CA GLY A 124 -13.40 14.58 -7.35
C GLY A 124 -13.97 14.77 -8.75
N GLN A 125 -13.64 13.96 -9.72
CA GLN A 125 -14.22 14.02 -11.06
C GLN A 125 -15.52 13.21 -11.17
N THR A 126 -16.36 13.54 -12.15
CA THR A 126 -17.60 12.79 -12.40
C THR A 126 -17.30 11.36 -12.81
N GLY A 127 -17.97 10.42 -12.19
CA GLY A 127 -17.84 8.99 -12.37
C GLY A 127 -17.48 8.28 -11.06
N ASN A 128 -17.02 7.03 -11.18
CA ASN A 128 -16.62 6.21 -10.05
C ASN A 128 -15.09 6.16 -9.94
N ALA A 129 -14.52 7.02 -9.10
CA ALA A 129 -13.10 6.94 -8.73
C ALA A 129 -12.87 5.69 -7.86
N ALA A 130 -11.84 4.90 -8.12
CA ALA A 130 -11.58 3.70 -7.35
C ALA A 130 -10.16 3.70 -6.76
N ILE A 131 -10.06 3.32 -5.47
CA ILE A 131 -8.79 3.27 -4.73
C ILE A 131 -8.68 1.92 -4.03
N ALA A 132 -7.56 1.20 -4.30
CA ALA A 132 -7.21 -0.02 -3.59
C ALA A 132 -6.24 0.27 -2.43
N GLY A 133 -6.25 -0.59 -1.42
CA GLY A 133 -5.26 -0.54 -0.35
C GLY A 133 -5.09 -1.89 0.32
N HIS A 134 -3.86 -2.16 0.78
CA HIS A 134 -3.58 -3.39 1.54
C HIS A 134 -4.38 -3.46 2.83
N ARG A 135 -4.78 -4.68 3.21
CA ARG A 135 -5.50 -4.91 4.45
C ARG A 135 -4.59 -5.25 5.63
N THR A 136 -3.47 -5.92 5.39
CA THR A 136 -2.64 -6.50 6.47
C THR A 136 -1.14 -6.21 6.36
N THR A 137 -0.66 -5.78 5.19
CA THR A 137 0.76 -5.49 4.91
C THR A 137 0.95 -4.06 4.43
N TYR A 138 2.19 -3.60 4.33
CA TYR A 138 2.57 -2.29 3.79
C TYR A 138 1.73 -1.14 4.37
N GLY A 139 1.87 -0.92 5.68
CA GLY A 139 1.12 0.10 6.42
C GLY A 139 -0.37 -0.21 6.60
N HIS A 140 -0.89 -1.26 5.96
CA HIS A 140 -2.26 -1.76 6.06
C HIS A 140 -3.34 -0.67 6.11
N PRO A 141 -3.35 0.25 5.10
CA PRO A 141 -4.22 1.42 5.12
C PRO A 141 -5.70 1.07 5.33
N PHE A 142 -6.15 -0.05 4.78
CA PHE A 142 -7.54 -0.45 4.85
C PHE A 142 -7.79 -1.63 5.82
N TYR A 143 -6.95 -1.76 6.87
CA TYR A 143 -7.10 -2.81 7.88
C TYR A 143 -8.49 -2.81 8.52
N ASN A 144 -8.98 -1.64 8.90
CA ASN A 144 -10.28 -1.45 9.56
C ASN A 144 -11.36 -0.89 8.61
N LEU A 145 -11.24 -1.10 7.29
CA LEU A 145 -12.21 -0.58 6.32
C LEU A 145 -13.64 -1.11 6.59
N ASP A 146 -13.76 -2.28 7.23
CA ASP A 146 -15.02 -2.85 7.70
C ASP A 146 -15.69 -2.06 8.85
N ALA A 147 -15.00 -1.15 9.49
CA ALA A 147 -15.56 -0.28 10.51
C ALA A 147 -16.24 0.98 9.94
N VAL A 148 -16.02 1.29 8.65
CA VAL A 148 -16.66 2.41 7.97
C VAL A 148 -18.15 2.13 7.81
N LYS A 149 -18.97 3.07 8.26
CA LYS A 149 -20.44 2.98 8.24
C LYS A 149 -21.03 4.04 7.32
N LYS A 150 -22.28 3.82 6.93
CA LYS A 150 -23.03 4.82 6.15
C LYS A 150 -23.03 6.17 6.86
N GLY A 151 -22.65 7.22 6.12
CA GLY A 151 -22.52 8.59 6.60
C GLY A 151 -21.15 8.97 7.16
N ASP A 152 -20.21 7.99 7.30
CA ASP A 152 -18.84 8.34 7.71
C ASP A 152 -18.12 9.09 6.58
N PRO A 153 -17.43 10.20 6.89
CA PRO A 153 -16.75 10.99 5.89
C PRO A 153 -15.43 10.34 5.43
N ILE A 154 -15.23 10.36 4.12
CA ILE A 154 -13.98 10.03 3.45
C ILE A 154 -13.52 11.28 2.71
N VAL A 155 -12.38 11.83 3.10
CA VAL A 155 -11.86 13.07 2.52
C VAL A 155 -10.73 12.72 1.58
N VAL A 156 -10.83 13.15 0.32
CA VAL A 156 -9.73 13.02 -0.65
C VAL A 156 -9.33 14.43 -1.08
N THR A 157 -8.05 14.73 -0.94
CA THR A 157 -7.46 15.98 -1.38
C THR A 157 -6.53 15.72 -2.55
N THR A 158 -6.80 16.36 -3.68
CA THR A 158 -5.96 16.29 -4.89
C THR A 158 -5.45 17.67 -5.26
N LEU A 159 -4.66 17.79 -6.32
CA LEU A 159 -4.28 19.10 -6.87
C LEU A 159 -5.47 19.92 -7.40
N GLN A 160 -6.64 19.30 -7.60
CA GLN A 160 -7.86 19.96 -8.09
C GLN A 160 -8.73 20.53 -6.97
N GLY A 161 -8.63 19.99 -5.76
CA GLY A 161 -9.48 20.41 -4.65
C GLY A 161 -9.55 19.44 -3.49
N ILE A 162 -10.47 19.74 -2.57
CA ILE A 162 -10.82 18.91 -1.42
C ILE A 162 -12.22 18.35 -1.67
N PHE A 163 -12.34 17.03 -1.59
CA PHE A 163 -13.55 16.29 -1.89
C PHE A 163 -13.95 15.46 -0.67
N VAL A 164 -15.13 15.70 -0.15
CA VAL A 164 -15.70 14.95 0.97
C VAL A 164 -16.77 14.03 0.44
N TYR A 165 -16.56 12.74 0.64
CA TYR A 165 -17.49 11.69 0.28
C TYR A 165 -18.14 11.11 1.53
N ASP A 166 -19.44 10.89 1.51
CA ASP A 166 -20.14 10.14 2.54
C ASP A 166 -20.23 8.67 2.16
N ALA A 167 -19.78 7.78 3.03
CA ALA A 167 -19.89 6.35 2.82
C ALA A 167 -21.38 5.96 2.68
N MET A 168 -21.69 5.13 1.67
CA MET A 168 -23.07 4.72 1.37
C MET A 168 -23.33 3.27 1.77
N SER A 169 -22.45 2.37 1.36
CA SER A 169 -22.63 0.93 1.52
C SER A 169 -21.29 0.22 1.62
N THR A 170 -21.32 -0.92 2.27
CA THR A 170 -20.22 -1.86 2.34
C THR A 170 -20.70 -3.23 1.83
N GLN A 171 -19.92 -3.88 0.98
CA GLN A 171 -20.22 -5.21 0.44
C GLN A 171 -18.96 -6.05 0.29
N VAL A 172 -19.14 -7.36 0.19
CA VAL A 172 -18.06 -8.31 -0.08
C VAL A 172 -18.34 -8.99 -1.41
N VAL A 173 -17.35 -9.00 -2.28
CA VAL A 173 -17.44 -9.52 -3.66
C VAL A 173 -16.32 -10.49 -3.97
N SER A 174 -16.46 -11.26 -5.06
CA SER A 174 -15.35 -12.05 -5.63
C SER A 174 -14.24 -11.14 -6.12
N PRO A 175 -12.95 -11.58 -6.08
CA PRO A 175 -11.85 -10.84 -6.69
C PRO A 175 -12.02 -10.56 -8.19
N ASP A 176 -12.82 -11.38 -8.88
CA ASP A 176 -13.08 -11.26 -10.32
C ASP A 176 -14.27 -10.34 -10.64
N ASP A 177 -14.97 -9.81 -9.62
CA ASP A 177 -16.12 -8.93 -9.83
C ASP A 177 -15.67 -7.47 -10.00
N ASN A 178 -15.14 -7.16 -11.18
CA ASN A 178 -14.66 -5.82 -11.54
C ASN A 178 -15.78 -4.79 -11.71
N LYS A 179 -17.07 -5.21 -11.73
CA LYS A 179 -18.22 -4.30 -11.93
C LYS A 179 -18.34 -3.26 -10.82
N VAL A 180 -17.78 -3.54 -9.65
CA VAL A 180 -17.81 -2.61 -8.50
C VAL A 180 -17.03 -1.32 -8.76
N ILE A 181 -16.10 -1.33 -9.71
CA ILE A 181 -15.31 -0.15 -10.12
C ILE A 181 -15.73 0.41 -11.49
N ASP A 182 -16.77 -0.16 -12.10
CA ASP A 182 -17.30 0.37 -13.36
C ASP A 182 -17.73 1.83 -13.19
N ASN A 183 -17.60 2.59 -14.28
CA ASN A 183 -17.99 3.99 -14.27
C ASN A 183 -19.52 4.13 -14.15
N VAL A 184 -19.97 5.10 -13.37
CA VAL A 184 -21.39 5.40 -13.14
C VAL A 184 -21.65 6.90 -13.44
N PRO A 185 -22.88 7.28 -13.82
CA PRO A 185 -23.23 8.69 -14.06
C PRO A 185 -23.48 9.44 -12.73
N ALA A 186 -22.55 9.32 -11.77
CA ALA A 186 -22.63 9.91 -10.44
C ALA A 186 -21.19 10.10 -9.91
N ASP A 187 -21.00 10.98 -8.95
CA ASP A 187 -19.69 11.30 -8.38
C ASP A 187 -19.40 10.36 -7.20
N TRP A 188 -18.91 9.16 -7.52
CA TRP A 188 -18.65 8.11 -6.54
C TRP A 188 -17.16 7.94 -6.26
N LEU A 189 -16.90 7.41 -5.08
CA LEU A 189 -15.61 6.86 -4.66
C LEU A 189 -15.81 5.41 -4.20
N THR A 190 -15.04 4.50 -4.77
CA THR A 190 -15.03 3.09 -4.38
C THR A 190 -13.69 2.75 -3.75
N LEU A 191 -13.71 2.29 -2.49
CA LEU A 191 -12.53 1.77 -1.80
C LEU A 191 -12.55 0.25 -1.82
N THR A 192 -11.40 -0.37 -2.13
CA THR A 192 -11.28 -1.83 -2.24
C THR A 192 -10.13 -2.35 -1.40
N THR A 193 -10.34 -3.49 -0.73
CA THR A 193 -9.28 -4.18 0.00
C THR A 193 -9.53 -5.69 0.05
N CYS A 194 -8.51 -6.47 0.39
CA CYS A 194 -8.64 -7.92 0.58
C CYS A 194 -9.57 -8.28 1.74
N ASN A 195 -10.27 -9.42 1.63
CA ASN A 195 -11.17 -9.94 2.66
C ASN A 195 -11.22 -11.48 2.62
N PRO A 196 -11.28 -12.14 3.81
CA PRO A 196 -11.08 -11.60 5.15
C PRO A 196 -9.61 -11.14 5.40
N ARG A 197 -9.31 -10.56 6.57
CA ARG A 197 -7.94 -10.23 6.98
C ARG A 197 -7.06 -11.46 6.86
N PHE A 198 -5.82 -11.27 6.36
CA PHE A 198 -4.86 -12.35 6.07
C PHE A 198 -5.31 -13.35 4.97
N SER A 199 -6.26 -12.94 4.13
CA SER A 199 -6.71 -13.72 2.97
C SER A 199 -7.13 -12.79 1.83
N ALA A 200 -6.97 -13.25 0.59
CA ALA A 200 -7.47 -12.55 -0.60
C ALA A 200 -8.62 -13.30 -1.29
N SER A 201 -9.32 -14.15 -0.56
CA SER A 201 -10.39 -14.97 -1.13
C SER A 201 -11.58 -14.16 -1.64
N THR A 202 -11.80 -12.98 -1.08
CA THR A 202 -12.81 -12.01 -1.51
C THR A 202 -12.25 -10.57 -1.43
N ARG A 203 -13.05 -9.58 -1.84
CA ARG A 203 -12.77 -8.16 -1.70
C ARG A 203 -13.84 -7.50 -0.84
N LEU A 204 -13.42 -6.66 0.10
CA LEU A 204 -14.28 -5.75 0.83
C LEU A 204 -14.32 -4.44 0.06
N ILE A 205 -15.52 -3.98 -0.23
CA ILE A 205 -15.80 -2.78 -1.02
C ILE A 205 -16.57 -1.80 -0.15
N VAL A 206 -16.17 -0.54 -0.15
CA VAL A 206 -16.94 0.58 0.38
C VAL A 206 -17.23 1.54 -0.75
N HIS A 207 -18.51 1.81 -1.01
CA HIS A 207 -18.94 2.87 -1.92
C HIS A 207 -19.29 4.12 -1.13
N ALA A 208 -18.88 5.26 -1.65
CA ALA A 208 -19.16 6.57 -1.09
C ALA A 208 -19.58 7.53 -2.20
N GLN A 209 -20.39 8.54 -1.87
CA GLN A 209 -20.87 9.57 -2.80
C GLN A 209 -20.33 10.93 -2.40
N LEU A 210 -19.95 11.74 -3.38
CA LEU A 210 -19.50 13.11 -3.15
C LEU A 210 -20.62 13.92 -2.47
N ALA A 211 -20.34 14.41 -1.26
CA ALA A 211 -21.25 15.20 -0.45
C ALA A 211 -20.90 16.69 -0.50
N HIS A 212 -19.60 16.99 -0.42
CA HIS A 212 -19.08 18.36 -0.41
C HIS A 212 -17.78 18.47 -1.18
N SER A 213 -17.49 19.64 -1.76
CA SER A 213 -16.23 19.90 -2.42
C SER A 213 -15.80 21.36 -2.33
N GLN A 214 -14.48 21.58 -2.43
CA GLN A 214 -13.85 22.87 -2.59
C GLN A 214 -12.80 22.76 -3.69
N LEU A 215 -13.08 23.34 -4.84
CA LEU A 215 -12.14 23.36 -5.96
C LEU A 215 -11.04 24.40 -5.70
N PHE A 216 -9.82 24.09 -6.10
CA PHE A 216 -8.71 25.05 -6.09
C PHE A 216 -8.70 25.87 -7.37
N PRO A 217 -8.67 27.22 -7.27
CA PRO A 217 -8.57 28.07 -8.43
C PRO A 217 -7.20 27.86 -9.11
N ASN A 218 -7.20 27.74 -10.44
CA ASN A 218 -5.99 27.67 -11.27
C ASN A 218 -5.02 26.54 -10.87
N SER A 219 -5.52 25.33 -10.71
CA SER A 219 -4.70 24.16 -10.37
C SER A 219 -3.57 23.85 -11.39
N GLY A 220 -3.54 24.55 -12.54
CA GLY A 220 -2.49 24.44 -13.54
C GLY A 220 -2.30 23.05 -14.15
N LEU A 221 -3.29 22.16 -13.93
CA LEU A 221 -3.21 20.78 -14.37
C LEU A 221 -3.28 20.66 -15.88
N PRO A 222 -2.49 19.76 -16.49
CA PRO A 222 -2.50 19.57 -17.93
C PRO A 222 -3.88 19.07 -18.40
N PRO A 223 -4.30 19.39 -19.64
CA PRO A 223 -5.53 18.90 -20.20
C PRO A 223 -5.54 17.36 -20.26
N GLU A 224 -6.73 16.79 -20.25
CA GLU A 224 -6.93 15.34 -20.34
C GLU A 224 -6.09 14.73 -21.48
N ARG A 225 -5.22 13.77 -21.14
CA ARG A 225 -4.55 12.90 -22.12
C ARG A 225 -5.38 11.63 -22.27
N ALA A 226 -5.50 11.15 -23.51
CA ALA A 226 -6.17 9.89 -23.77
C ALA A 226 -5.55 8.77 -22.92
N ARG A 227 -6.35 8.14 -22.07
CA ARG A 227 -5.93 7.04 -21.20
C ARG A 227 -5.58 5.83 -22.04
N ARG A 228 -4.43 5.24 -21.81
CA ARG A 228 -4.21 3.84 -22.20
C ARG A 228 -5.02 2.97 -21.24
N ALA A 229 -5.97 2.25 -21.80
CA ALA A 229 -6.67 1.21 -21.06
C ALA A 229 -5.66 0.17 -20.57
N GLN A 230 -5.36 0.20 -19.30
CA GLN A 230 -4.65 -0.87 -18.61
C GLN A 230 -5.69 -1.78 -17.98
N SER A 231 -5.46 -3.07 -17.97
CA SER A 231 -6.39 -4.03 -17.39
C SER A 231 -6.54 -3.75 -15.90
N ASN A 232 -7.64 -3.12 -15.51
CA ASN A 232 -8.01 -2.94 -14.11
C ASN A 232 -8.51 -4.28 -13.58
N ASP A 233 -7.59 -5.09 -13.10
CA ASP A 233 -7.92 -6.37 -12.51
C ASP A 233 -7.82 -6.27 -10.98
N LEU A 234 -8.92 -6.58 -10.29
CA LEU A 234 -8.95 -6.71 -8.83
C LEU A 234 -8.08 -7.87 -8.33
N ALA A 235 -7.67 -8.76 -9.23
CA ALA A 235 -6.84 -9.92 -8.91
C ALA A 235 -5.37 -9.57 -8.60
N GLY A 236 -4.86 -8.41 -9.06
CA GLY A 236 -3.47 -8.00 -8.89
C GLY A 236 -2.49 -8.67 -9.86
N ASP A 237 -1.37 -8.00 -10.17
CA ASP A 237 -0.35 -8.51 -11.09
C ASP A 237 0.62 -9.48 -10.38
N SER A 238 0.86 -10.64 -10.99
CA SER A 238 1.73 -11.70 -10.48
C SER A 238 3.12 -11.76 -11.15
N SER A 239 3.50 -10.78 -11.96
CA SER A 239 4.77 -10.80 -12.72
C SER A 239 5.98 -10.44 -11.86
N ILE A 240 6.47 -11.35 -11.02
CA ILE A 240 7.61 -11.08 -10.14
C ILE A 240 8.75 -12.08 -10.40
N GLY A 241 9.95 -11.49 -10.63
CA GLY A 241 11.16 -12.28 -10.92
C GLY A 241 11.76 -12.97 -9.68
N LEU A 242 11.97 -14.29 -9.75
CA LEU A 242 12.63 -15.12 -8.72
C LEU A 242 14.11 -14.76 -8.49
N GLY A 243 14.74 -14.00 -9.41
CA GLY A 243 16.18 -13.74 -9.40
C GLY A 243 16.68 -13.05 -8.12
N GLY A 244 15.97 -12.05 -7.64
CA GLY A 244 16.33 -11.34 -6.41
C GLY A 244 16.27 -12.23 -5.16
N ALA A 245 15.23 -13.05 -5.04
CA ALA A 245 15.07 -13.97 -3.92
C ALA A 245 16.18 -15.02 -3.89
N LEU A 246 16.54 -15.57 -5.06
CA LEU A 246 17.64 -16.54 -5.18
C LEU A 246 19.00 -15.93 -4.83
N PHE A 247 19.27 -14.71 -5.29
CA PHE A 247 20.52 -13.99 -4.98
C PHE A 247 20.69 -13.74 -3.47
N TRP A 248 19.69 -13.15 -2.83
CA TRP A 248 19.74 -12.86 -1.39
C TRP A 248 19.73 -14.14 -0.54
N GLY A 249 18.97 -15.16 -0.95
CA GLY A 249 18.97 -16.48 -0.32
C GLY A 249 20.35 -17.15 -0.36
N PHE A 250 21.04 -17.07 -1.49
CA PHE A 250 22.42 -17.55 -1.61
C PHE A 250 23.37 -16.83 -0.66
N LEU A 251 23.28 -15.49 -0.54
CA LEU A 251 24.11 -14.71 0.38
C LEU A 251 23.87 -15.09 1.85
N VAL A 252 22.63 -15.31 2.26
CA VAL A 252 22.29 -15.78 3.61
C VAL A 252 22.99 -17.11 3.91
N VAL A 253 22.90 -18.07 2.99
CA VAL A 253 23.55 -19.37 3.13
C VAL A 253 25.09 -19.24 3.16
N ALA A 254 25.66 -18.43 2.28
CA ALA A 254 27.11 -18.21 2.20
C ALA A 254 27.67 -17.62 3.50
N VAL A 255 27.01 -16.60 4.06
CA VAL A 255 27.41 -16.00 5.34
C VAL A 255 27.21 -16.98 6.49
N GLY A 256 26.15 -17.79 6.48
CA GLY A 256 25.94 -18.85 7.46
C GLY A 256 27.08 -19.86 7.47
N VAL A 257 27.48 -20.36 6.29
CA VAL A 257 28.62 -21.29 6.13
C VAL A 257 29.94 -20.64 6.56
N ALA A 258 30.21 -19.40 6.14
CA ALA A 258 31.39 -18.64 6.55
C ALA A 258 31.46 -18.47 8.08
N THR A 259 30.35 -18.14 8.72
CA THR A 259 30.24 -18.03 10.19
C THR A 259 30.62 -19.34 10.89
N LEU A 260 30.11 -20.47 10.40
CA LEU A 260 30.44 -21.80 10.94
C LEU A 260 31.91 -22.17 10.74
N LEU A 261 32.47 -21.85 9.58
CA LEU A 261 33.90 -22.08 9.29
C LEU A 261 34.80 -21.25 10.21
N VAL A 262 34.51 -19.95 10.36
CA VAL A 262 35.28 -19.07 11.26
C VAL A 262 35.14 -19.52 12.72
N ALA A 263 33.96 -19.89 13.18
CA ALA A 263 33.75 -20.43 14.52
C ALA A 263 34.50 -21.78 14.75
N HIS A 264 34.66 -22.58 13.70
CA HIS A 264 35.43 -23.82 13.74
C HIS A 264 36.95 -23.55 13.83
N LEU A 265 37.44 -22.59 13.01
CA LEU A 265 38.87 -22.23 12.97
C LEU A 265 39.31 -21.52 14.26
N TYR A 266 38.50 -20.62 14.76
CA TYR A 266 38.79 -19.77 15.96
C TYR A 266 38.01 -20.25 17.18
N ARG A 267 38.23 -21.49 17.62
CA ARG A 267 37.50 -22.16 18.73
C ARG A 267 37.49 -21.34 20.04
N ARG A 268 38.56 -20.58 20.32
CA ARG A 268 38.71 -19.78 21.57
C ARG A 268 37.79 -18.55 21.57
N GLN A 269 37.44 -18.02 20.40
CA GLN A 269 36.60 -16.82 20.25
C GLN A 269 35.33 -17.07 19.43
N ARG A 270 34.86 -18.33 19.36
CA ARG A 270 33.71 -18.77 18.56
C ARG A 270 32.43 -17.93 18.80
N TRP A 271 32.27 -17.41 20.01
CA TRP A 271 31.10 -16.58 20.35
C TRP A 271 31.06 -15.28 19.54
N LEU A 272 32.23 -14.64 19.31
CA LEU A 272 32.34 -13.45 18.46
C LEU A 272 31.92 -13.76 17.02
N ALA A 273 32.37 -14.88 16.48
CA ALA A 273 31.97 -15.32 15.13
C ALA A 273 30.45 -15.49 15.04
N TYR A 274 29.81 -16.08 16.04
CA TYR A 274 28.35 -16.24 16.06
C TYR A 274 27.60 -14.91 16.21
N VAL A 275 28.06 -13.98 17.05
CA VAL A 275 27.42 -12.67 17.23
C VAL A 275 27.51 -11.85 15.95
N VAL A 276 28.69 -11.75 15.34
CA VAL A 276 28.90 -11.00 14.09
C VAL A 276 28.15 -11.66 12.93
N GLY A 277 28.24 -12.99 12.83
CA GLY A 277 27.54 -13.75 11.80
C GLY A 277 26.02 -13.67 11.92
N ALA A 278 25.47 -13.74 13.13
CA ALA A 278 24.04 -13.57 13.36
C ALA A 278 23.56 -12.16 12.97
N GLY A 279 24.31 -11.11 13.30
CA GLY A 279 24.02 -9.74 12.88
C GLY A 279 23.99 -9.61 11.34
N GLY A 280 25.02 -10.14 10.67
CA GLY A 280 25.08 -10.15 9.21
C GLY A 280 23.93 -10.95 8.55
N ILE A 281 23.58 -12.11 9.11
CA ILE A 281 22.46 -12.94 8.64
C ILE A 281 21.12 -12.17 8.82
N LEU A 282 20.89 -11.50 9.93
CA LEU A 282 19.65 -10.73 10.14
C LEU A 282 19.49 -9.61 9.11
N VAL A 283 20.57 -8.89 8.80
CA VAL A 283 20.57 -7.86 7.76
C VAL A 283 20.26 -8.48 6.39
N LEU A 284 20.91 -9.59 6.03
CA LEU A 284 20.66 -10.27 4.75
C LEU A 284 19.24 -10.87 4.68
N LEU A 285 18.70 -11.36 5.79
CA LEU A 285 17.31 -11.83 5.85
C LEU A 285 16.31 -10.70 5.60
N TRP A 286 16.61 -9.48 6.04
CA TRP A 286 15.76 -8.32 5.72
C TRP A 286 15.60 -8.12 4.21
N PHE A 287 16.72 -8.12 3.46
CA PHE A 287 16.70 -7.99 2.00
C PHE A 287 16.10 -9.22 1.32
N PHE A 288 16.40 -10.42 1.82
CA PHE A 288 15.83 -11.67 1.33
C PHE A 288 14.30 -11.69 1.47
N PHE A 289 13.78 -11.32 2.63
CA PHE A 289 12.33 -11.24 2.86
C PHE A 289 11.66 -10.18 1.99
N GLY A 290 12.35 -9.04 1.76
CA GLY A 290 11.90 -8.02 0.81
C GLY A 290 11.80 -8.53 -0.63
N ALA A 291 12.70 -9.44 -1.03
CA ALA A 291 12.68 -10.06 -2.35
C ALA A 291 11.69 -11.23 -2.46
N VAL A 292 11.36 -11.90 -1.36
CA VAL A 292 10.39 -13.02 -1.32
C VAL A 292 8.95 -12.51 -1.15
N SER A 293 8.76 -11.44 -0.40
CA SER A 293 7.43 -10.86 -0.15
C SER A 293 6.59 -10.65 -1.42
N PRO A 294 7.16 -10.18 -2.55
CA PRO A 294 6.43 -10.04 -3.81
C PRO A 294 6.00 -11.35 -4.46
N LEU A 295 6.67 -12.47 -4.13
CA LEU A 295 6.37 -13.79 -4.70
C LEU A 295 5.14 -14.44 -4.04
N LEU A 296 4.72 -13.89 -2.91
CA LEU A 296 3.49 -14.33 -2.26
C LEU A 296 2.27 -13.70 -2.94
N PRO A 297 1.15 -14.44 -3.03
CA PRO A 297 -0.09 -13.83 -3.50
C PRO A 297 -0.40 -12.60 -2.65
N ALA A 298 -0.96 -11.55 -3.28
CA ALA A 298 -1.25 -10.23 -2.68
C ALA A 298 -2.24 -10.27 -1.47
N SER A 299 -2.36 -11.42 -0.84
CA SER A 299 -3.27 -11.77 0.24
C SER A 299 -2.73 -11.58 1.66
N PHE A 300 -1.47 -11.18 1.78
CA PHE A 300 -0.87 -10.98 3.09
C PHE A 300 -0.71 -9.53 3.46
#